data_14a8fe9b6fc0243b2f2894a778297757
#
_entry.id   14a8fe9b6fc0243b2f2894a778297757
#
_cell.length_a   1.000
_cell.length_b   1.000
_cell.length_c   1.000
_cell.angle_alpha   90.00
_cell.angle_beta   90.00
_cell.angle_gamma   90.00
#
_symmetry.space_group_name_H-M   'P 1'
#
loop_
_entity.id
_entity.type
_entity.pdbx_description
1 polymer ?
#
loop_
_entity_poly.entity_id
_entity_poly.type
_entity_poly.pdbx_seq_one_letter_code
_entity_poly.pdbx_strand_id
1 'polypeptide(L)'
;MYCSNNASSETKKDDSFWDWSDPIEERPTRKKVSFEIIPVRTLKSLTLEVLEKNIDRIDNIHNFPRDLVLSFLKKASASSLFFFEKRNPRVKGDTDGLWERHFKGDFPRSNIHRKEQKLHGWRYCYLLAKREEKEKSIRFAKKFKETQEASKAKRQVQVECMPSNHPLRFFTF
;
A
#
# COMPACT_ATOMS: atom_id res chain seq x y z
N MET A 1 6.08 2.63 -88.88
CA MET A 1 5.40 1.47 -89.45
C MET A 1 4.62 0.77 -88.41
N TYR A 2 3.38 0.70 -88.69
CA TYR A 2 2.24 0.09 -87.97
C TYR A 2 2.49 -1.36 -87.57
N CYS A 3 1.94 -1.77 -86.46
CA CYS A 3 1.01 -2.90 -86.41
C CYS A 3 0.30 -2.93 -85.06
N SER A 4 -1.00 -2.67 -85.13
CA SER A 4 -2.02 -2.94 -84.16
C SER A 4 -2.23 -4.45 -84.00
N ASN A 5 -2.48 -4.96 -82.80
CA ASN A 5 -3.26 -6.17 -82.64
C ASN A 5 -4.11 -6.00 -81.37
N ASN A 6 -5.41 -5.78 -81.64
CA ASN A 6 -6.51 -5.98 -80.73
C ASN A 6 -6.68 -7.48 -80.42
N ALA A 7 -6.74 -7.83 -79.18
CA ALA A 7 -7.33 -9.08 -78.75
C ALA A 7 -8.31 -8.73 -77.60
N SER A 8 -9.58 -8.68 -77.98
CA SER A 8 -10.72 -8.61 -77.08
C SER A 8 -10.84 -9.97 -76.34
N SER A 9 -10.59 -10.00 -75.08
CA SER A 9 -10.98 -11.15 -74.26
C SER A 9 -12.27 -10.78 -73.48
N GLU A 10 -13.35 -11.28 -73.96
CA GLU A 10 -14.65 -11.27 -73.25
C GLU A 10 -14.51 -12.02 -71.95
N THR A 11 -14.55 -11.31 -70.86
CA THR A 11 -14.72 -11.88 -69.51
C THR A 11 -16.20 -12.16 -69.30
N LYS A 12 -16.57 -13.45 -69.37
CA LYS A 12 -17.85 -13.93 -68.88
C LYS A 12 -17.97 -13.57 -67.41
N LYS A 13 -18.96 -12.73 -67.12
CA LYS A 13 -19.41 -12.49 -65.73
C LYS A 13 -20.17 -13.73 -65.29
N ASP A 14 -19.61 -14.46 -64.34
CA ASP A 14 -20.33 -15.46 -63.56
C ASP A 14 -21.21 -14.73 -62.56
N ASP A 15 -22.48 -14.48 -62.94
CA ASP A 15 -23.49 -13.83 -62.09
C ASP A 15 -24.15 -14.82 -61.09
N SER A 16 -23.54 -15.99 -60.85
CA SER A 16 -24.13 -17.06 -60.02
C SER A 16 -23.55 -17.13 -58.59
N PHE A 17 -22.79 -16.10 -58.14
CA PHE A 17 -22.14 -16.19 -56.83
C PHE A 17 -22.98 -15.70 -55.64
N TRP A 18 -24.13 -15.03 -55.87
CA TRP A 18 -24.97 -14.53 -54.78
C TRP A 18 -26.33 -15.21 -54.78
N ASP A 19 -26.39 -16.45 -54.26
CA ASP A 19 -27.65 -17.09 -53.91
C ASP A 19 -28.10 -16.63 -52.53
N TRP A 20 -29.09 -15.76 -52.48
CA TRP A 20 -29.72 -15.24 -51.28
C TRP A 20 -30.76 -16.21 -50.67
N SER A 21 -30.78 -17.46 -51.11
CA SER A 21 -31.76 -18.46 -50.68
C SER A 21 -31.31 -19.22 -49.43
N ASP A 22 -30.14 -18.93 -48.89
CA ASP A 22 -29.70 -19.54 -47.64
C ASP A 22 -30.66 -19.14 -46.50
N PRO A 23 -31.20 -20.15 -45.74
CA PRO A 23 -32.04 -19.86 -44.59
C PRO A 23 -31.24 -18.99 -43.62
N ILE A 24 -31.79 -17.84 -43.21
CA ILE A 24 -31.25 -16.98 -42.19
C ILE A 24 -31.13 -17.79 -40.90
N GLU A 25 -29.96 -18.43 -40.71
CA GLU A 25 -29.61 -19.01 -39.41
C GLU A 25 -29.77 -17.89 -38.38
N GLU A 26 -30.69 -18.08 -37.42
CA GLU A 26 -30.93 -17.15 -36.33
C GLU A 26 -29.60 -16.82 -35.66
N ARG A 27 -29.06 -15.64 -35.96
CA ARG A 27 -27.85 -15.15 -35.29
C ARG A 27 -28.08 -15.26 -33.81
N PRO A 28 -27.15 -15.92 -33.06
CA PRO A 28 -27.25 -15.99 -31.61
C PRO A 28 -27.42 -14.58 -31.10
N THR A 29 -28.53 -14.35 -30.40
CA THR A 29 -28.88 -13.05 -29.80
C THR A 29 -27.67 -12.54 -29.08
N ARG A 30 -27.09 -11.43 -29.55
CA ARG A 30 -25.99 -10.71 -28.87
C ARG A 30 -26.41 -10.54 -27.42
N LYS A 31 -25.75 -11.30 -26.53
CA LYS A 31 -25.82 -11.03 -25.08
C LYS A 31 -25.62 -9.54 -24.92
N LYS A 32 -26.59 -8.84 -24.36
CA LYS A 32 -26.46 -7.43 -23.99
C LYS A 32 -25.30 -7.37 -23.00
N VAL A 33 -24.12 -7.04 -23.50
CA VAL A 33 -22.99 -6.68 -22.65
C VAL A 33 -23.41 -5.35 -22.03
N SER A 34 -23.83 -5.38 -20.78
CA SER A 34 -24.04 -4.18 -20.01
C SER A 34 -22.65 -3.52 -19.89
N PHE A 35 -22.41 -2.51 -20.68
CA PHE A 35 -21.28 -1.63 -20.48
C PHE A 35 -21.51 -0.92 -19.16
N GLU A 36 -20.92 -1.43 -18.08
CA GLU A 36 -20.75 -0.63 -16.88
C GLU A 36 -19.91 0.58 -17.29
N ILE A 37 -20.54 1.74 -17.32
CA ILE A 37 -19.87 3.01 -17.60
C ILE A 37 -18.94 3.23 -16.40
N ILE A 38 -17.68 2.76 -16.51
CA ILE A 38 -16.64 3.05 -15.53
C ILE A 38 -16.47 4.57 -15.56
N PRO A 39 -16.76 5.30 -14.47
CA PRO A 39 -16.65 6.75 -14.47
C PRO A 39 -15.21 7.14 -14.82
N VAL A 40 -15.07 7.91 -15.90
CA VAL A 40 -13.76 8.39 -16.35
C VAL A 40 -13.16 9.24 -15.25
N ARG A 41 -12.00 8.85 -14.74
CA ARG A 41 -11.30 9.61 -13.70
C ARG A 41 -10.85 10.95 -14.25
N THR A 42 -11.03 12.01 -13.49
CA THR A 42 -10.55 13.33 -13.86
C THR A 42 -9.02 13.37 -13.83
N LEU A 43 -8.40 14.21 -14.67
CA LEU A 43 -6.95 14.43 -14.67
C LEU A 43 -6.43 14.80 -13.27
N LYS A 44 -7.17 15.63 -12.54
CA LYS A 44 -6.85 15.99 -11.14
C LYS A 44 -6.78 14.75 -10.23
N SER A 45 -7.70 13.80 -10.37
CA SER A 45 -7.70 12.57 -9.59
C SER A 45 -6.48 11.69 -9.90
N LEU A 46 -6.13 11.57 -11.18
CA LEU A 46 -4.97 10.80 -11.62
C LEU A 46 -3.66 11.44 -11.16
N THR A 47 -3.52 12.76 -11.27
CA THR A 47 -2.33 13.47 -10.79
C THR A 47 -2.15 13.35 -9.28
N LEU A 48 -3.23 13.46 -8.50
CA LEU A 48 -3.17 13.25 -7.06
C LEU A 48 -2.71 11.84 -6.71
N GLU A 49 -3.22 10.81 -7.38
CA GLU A 49 -2.81 9.42 -7.16
C GLU A 49 -1.31 9.21 -7.44
N VAL A 50 -0.78 9.81 -8.49
CA VAL A 50 0.65 9.75 -8.81
C VAL A 50 1.48 10.47 -7.74
N LEU A 51 1.06 11.64 -7.28
CA LEU A 51 1.74 12.40 -6.22
C LEU A 51 1.71 11.64 -4.89
N GLU A 52 0.58 11.04 -4.53
CA GLU A 52 0.42 10.22 -3.33
C GLU A 52 1.39 9.02 -3.31
N LYS A 53 1.57 8.35 -4.45
CA LYS A 53 2.51 7.21 -4.57
C LYS A 53 3.98 7.61 -4.55
N ASN A 54 4.29 8.86 -4.91
CA ASN A 54 5.66 9.36 -5.06
C ASN A 54 6.03 10.44 -4.04
N ILE A 55 5.35 10.53 -2.91
CA ILE A 55 5.60 11.56 -1.87
C ILE A 55 7.08 11.61 -1.47
N ASP A 56 7.72 10.45 -1.35
CA ASP A 56 9.12 10.35 -0.92
C ASP A 56 10.12 10.88 -1.95
N ARG A 57 9.70 11.05 -3.20
CA ARG A 57 10.53 11.58 -4.31
C ARG A 57 10.35 13.08 -4.54
N ILE A 58 9.37 13.70 -3.86
CA ILE A 58 9.07 15.12 -4.05
C ILE A 58 9.99 15.92 -3.13
N ASP A 59 10.99 16.56 -3.68
CA ASP A 59 11.95 17.37 -2.94
C ASP A 59 11.54 18.82 -2.83
N ASN A 60 10.91 19.40 -3.87
CA ASN A 60 10.60 20.81 -3.94
C ASN A 60 9.14 21.08 -4.34
N ILE A 61 8.44 21.88 -3.53
CA ILE A 61 7.03 22.21 -3.72
C ILE A 61 6.79 23.72 -3.91
N HIS A 62 7.82 24.51 -4.19
CA HIS A 62 7.68 25.98 -4.25
C HIS A 62 6.60 26.47 -5.21
N ASN A 63 6.40 25.76 -6.30
CA ASN A 63 5.45 26.13 -7.35
C ASN A 63 4.10 25.40 -7.23
N PHE A 64 3.92 24.57 -6.19
CA PHE A 64 2.66 23.84 -6.02
C PHE A 64 1.64 24.68 -5.24
N PRO A 65 0.37 24.72 -5.68
CA PRO A 65 -0.71 25.30 -4.91
C PRO A 65 -0.84 24.57 -3.55
N ARG A 66 -1.01 25.35 -2.48
CA ARG A 66 -1.11 24.84 -1.10
C ARG A 66 -2.19 23.77 -0.94
N ASP A 67 -3.37 23.99 -1.54
CA ASP A 67 -4.50 23.07 -1.48
C ASP A 67 -4.19 21.71 -2.14
N LEU A 68 -3.41 21.73 -3.21
CA LEU A 68 -2.94 20.51 -3.88
C LEU A 68 -2.00 19.74 -2.96
N VAL A 69 -1.03 20.44 -2.33
CA VAL A 69 -0.08 19.83 -1.40
C VAL A 69 -0.82 19.16 -0.24
N LEU A 70 -1.74 19.85 0.40
CA LEU A 70 -2.54 19.28 1.50
C LEU A 70 -3.41 18.10 1.03
N SER A 71 -3.91 18.15 -0.20
CA SER A 71 -4.76 17.09 -0.75
C SER A 71 -4.03 15.77 -0.89
N PHE A 72 -2.79 15.75 -1.42
CA PHE A 72 -2.04 14.49 -1.54
C PHE A 72 -1.41 14.05 -0.21
N LEU A 73 -1.07 14.99 0.70
CA LEU A 73 -0.56 14.67 2.02
C LEU A 73 -1.61 14.02 2.93
N LYS A 74 -2.90 14.20 2.66
CA LYS A 74 -3.97 13.55 3.46
C LYS A 74 -3.85 12.03 3.52
N LYS A 75 -3.28 11.39 2.50
CA LYS A 75 -3.08 9.93 2.45
C LYS A 75 -1.66 9.50 2.82
N ALA A 76 -0.76 10.46 3.09
CA ALA A 76 0.60 10.18 3.48
C ALA A 76 0.67 9.39 4.80
N SER A 77 1.64 8.49 4.91
CA SER A 77 1.98 7.88 6.19
C SER A 77 2.65 8.91 7.12
N ALA A 78 2.62 8.68 8.43
CA ALA A 78 3.30 9.56 9.39
C ALA A 78 4.82 9.66 9.12
N SER A 79 5.44 8.59 8.64
CA SER A 79 6.86 8.58 8.26
C SER A 79 7.12 9.43 7.02
N SER A 80 6.35 9.23 5.95
CA SER A 80 6.47 10.02 4.71
C SER A 80 6.19 11.50 4.98
N LEU A 81 5.18 11.81 5.81
CA LEU A 81 4.87 13.18 6.22
C LEU A 81 6.04 13.83 6.96
N PHE A 82 6.68 13.10 7.88
CA PHE A 82 7.84 13.59 8.63
C PHE A 82 9.03 13.94 7.71
N PHE A 83 9.36 13.04 6.76
CA PHE A 83 10.45 13.28 5.82
C PHE A 83 10.12 14.39 4.82
N PHE A 84 8.87 14.47 4.39
CA PHE A 84 8.40 15.54 3.52
C PHE A 84 8.54 16.94 4.18
N GLU A 85 8.11 17.08 5.44
CA GLU A 85 8.28 18.32 6.21
C GLU A 85 9.76 18.69 6.46
N LYS A 86 10.62 17.68 6.58
CA LYS A 86 12.06 17.91 6.73
C LYS A 86 12.65 18.57 5.49
N ARG A 87 12.19 18.15 4.31
CA ARG A 87 12.59 18.72 3.00
C ARG A 87 11.91 20.08 2.74
N ASN A 88 10.67 20.23 3.20
CA ASN A 88 9.81 21.39 2.94
C ASN A 88 9.33 22.05 4.24
N PRO A 89 10.17 22.81 4.95
CA PRO A 89 9.83 23.36 6.28
C PRO A 89 8.61 24.30 6.28
N ARG A 90 8.31 24.92 5.14
CA ARG A 90 7.18 25.86 4.98
C ARG A 90 5.81 25.22 5.22
N VAL A 91 5.69 23.90 5.05
CA VAL A 91 4.41 23.16 5.17
C VAL A 91 4.08 22.81 6.61
N LYS A 92 5.03 22.89 7.54
CA LYS A 92 4.86 22.45 8.94
C LYS A 92 3.65 23.05 9.65
N GLY A 93 3.31 24.33 9.37
CA GLY A 93 2.16 24.97 9.96
C GLY A 93 0.82 24.41 9.47
N ASP A 94 0.78 23.90 8.27
CA ASP A 94 -0.45 23.44 7.61
C ASP A 94 -0.74 21.96 7.87
N THR A 95 0.27 21.21 8.25
CA THR A 95 0.20 19.76 8.44
C THR A 95 -0.19 19.35 9.85
N ASP A 96 -0.37 20.28 10.79
CA ASP A 96 -0.67 19.96 12.19
C ASP A 96 -1.97 19.15 12.32
N GLY A 97 -3.01 19.46 11.53
CA GLY A 97 -4.24 18.67 11.49
C GLY A 97 -4.05 17.23 10.96
N LEU A 98 -3.04 17.00 10.10
CA LEU A 98 -2.69 15.66 9.64
C LEU A 98 -1.99 14.88 10.76
N TRP A 99 -1.14 15.53 11.55
CA TRP A 99 -0.52 14.94 12.73
C TRP A 99 -1.53 14.58 13.81
N GLU A 100 -2.57 15.41 13.99
CA GLU A 100 -3.68 15.09 14.89
C GLU A 100 -4.35 13.77 14.50
N ARG A 101 -4.63 13.61 13.21
CA ARG A 101 -5.26 12.38 12.69
C ARG A 101 -4.39 11.16 12.92
N HIS A 102 -3.08 11.25 12.61
CA HIS A 102 -2.12 10.17 12.85
C HIS A 102 -2.00 9.86 14.35
N PHE A 103 -1.93 10.89 15.19
CA PHE A 103 -1.85 10.70 16.63
C PHE A 103 -3.06 9.95 17.19
N LYS A 104 -4.27 10.33 16.79
CA LYS A 104 -5.50 9.67 17.23
C LYS A 104 -5.62 8.23 16.70
N GLY A 105 -5.10 7.98 15.49
CA GLY A 105 -5.11 6.64 14.88
C GLY A 105 -4.10 5.68 15.53
N ASP A 106 -2.86 6.13 15.67
CA ASP A 106 -1.76 5.28 16.11
C ASP A 106 -1.69 5.15 17.66
N PHE A 107 -2.07 6.21 18.38
CA PHE A 107 -1.94 6.29 19.85
C PHE A 107 -3.26 6.59 20.56
N PRO A 108 -4.34 5.82 20.38
CA PRO A 108 -5.66 6.11 20.99
C PRO A 108 -5.64 6.09 22.52
N ARG A 109 -4.68 5.39 23.13
CA ARG A 109 -4.52 5.26 24.58
C ARG A 109 -3.45 6.16 25.19
N SER A 110 -2.92 7.11 24.41
CA SER A 110 -1.88 8.01 24.90
C SER A 110 -2.48 9.09 25.81
N ASN A 111 -1.89 9.24 26.99
CA ASN A 111 -2.29 10.25 27.99
C ASN A 111 -1.50 11.55 27.81
N ILE A 112 -1.17 11.93 26.57
CA ILE A 112 -0.47 13.19 26.34
C ILE A 112 -1.40 14.34 26.70
N HIS A 113 -0.96 15.17 27.64
CA HIS A 113 -1.75 16.24 28.20
C HIS A 113 -2.04 17.32 27.15
N ARG A 114 -3.27 17.87 27.18
CA ARG A 114 -3.68 19.03 26.36
C ARG A 114 -2.74 20.23 26.46
N LYS A 115 -1.98 20.35 27.56
CA LYS A 115 -0.99 21.42 27.75
C LYS A 115 0.16 21.32 26.74
N GLU A 116 0.69 20.12 26.51
CA GLU A 116 1.79 19.88 25.56
C GLU A 116 1.36 20.12 24.12
N GLN A 117 0.14 19.70 23.77
CA GLN A 117 -0.44 19.96 22.46
C GLN A 117 -0.57 21.47 22.17
N LYS A 118 -1.06 22.28 23.15
CA LYS A 118 -1.18 23.73 22.99
C LYS A 118 0.16 24.44 22.85
N LEU A 119 1.20 23.93 23.50
CA LEU A 119 2.53 24.52 23.46
C LEU A 119 3.34 24.16 22.22
N HIS A 120 3.25 22.91 21.79
CA HIS A 120 4.18 22.35 20.80
C HIS A 120 3.51 21.80 19.54
N GLY A 121 2.17 21.72 19.48
CA GLY A 121 1.39 21.16 18.38
C GLY A 121 1.34 19.63 18.32
N TRP A 122 0.52 19.10 17.44
CA TRP A 122 0.25 17.67 17.31
C TRP A 122 1.46 16.87 16.82
N ARG A 123 2.29 17.47 15.99
CA ARG A 123 3.54 16.86 15.52
C ARG A 123 4.46 16.46 16.68
N TYR A 124 4.64 17.35 17.64
CA TYR A 124 5.45 17.08 18.83
C TYR A 124 4.86 15.95 19.67
N CYS A 125 3.54 16.00 19.91
CA CYS A 125 2.83 14.96 20.65
C CYS A 125 2.98 13.59 20.00
N TYR A 126 2.89 13.50 18.67
CA TYR A 126 3.09 12.26 17.94
C TYR A 126 4.50 11.69 18.12
N LEU A 127 5.52 12.53 17.96
CA LEU A 127 6.91 12.11 18.12
C LEU A 127 7.24 11.68 19.56
N LEU A 128 6.65 12.35 20.54
CA LEU A 128 6.78 12.01 21.95
C LEU A 128 6.14 10.63 22.23
N ALA A 129 4.90 10.43 21.81
CA ALA A 129 4.19 9.16 21.96
C ALA A 129 4.95 8.00 21.32
N LYS A 130 5.48 8.20 20.11
CA LYS A 130 6.28 7.22 19.39
C LYS A 130 7.57 6.85 20.12
N ARG A 131 8.22 7.85 20.76
CA ARG A 131 9.41 7.60 21.60
C ARG A 131 9.05 6.77 22.82
N GLU A 132 8.00 7.15 23.55
CA GLU A 132 7.54 6.40 24.73
C GLU A 132 7.18 4.95 24.39
N GLU A 133 6.49 4.72 23.28
CA GLU A 133 6.15 3.38 22.82
C GLU A 133 7.39 2.54 22.53
N LYS A 134 8.37 3.14 21.85
CA LYS A 134 9.66 2.48 21.59
C LYS A 134 10.38 2.12 22.89
N GLU A 135 10.40 3.03 23.87
CA GLU A 135 11.01 2.75 25.17
C GLU A 135 10.27 1.64 25.94
N LYS A 136 8.93 1.65 25.90
CA LYS A 136 8.10 0.57 26.48
C LYS A 136 8.43 -0.77 25.83
N SER A 137 8.54 -0.83 24.50
CA SER A 137 8.90 -2.03 23.76
C SER A 137 10.29 -2.55 24.14
N ILE A 138 11.28 -1.66 24.25
CA ILE A 138 12.65 -2.02 24.67
C ILE A 138 12.64 -2.57 26.10
N ARG A 139 11.95 -1.92 27.03
CA ARG A 139 11.84 -2.39 28.43
C ARG A 139 11.16 -3.75 28.51
N PHE A 140 10.10 -3.94 27.72
CA PHE A 140 9.41 -5.23 27.64
C PHE A 140 10.32 -6.34 27.07
N ALA A 141 11.01 -6.08 25.98
CA ALA A 141 11.93 -7.03 25.37
C ALA A 141 13.06 -7.45 26.34
N LYS A 142 13.60 -6.47 27.10
CA LYS A 142 14.62 -6.73 28.14
C LYS A 142 14.08 -7.65 29.24
N LYS A 143 12.91 -7.32 29.81
CA LYS A 143 12.28 -8.15 30.84
C LYS A 143 11.97 -9.56 30.33
N PHE A 144 11.49 -9.67 29.09
CA PHE A 144 11.20 -10.98 28.50
C PHE A 144 12.46 -11.82 28.34
N LYS A 145 13.56 -11.23 27.91
CA LYS A 145 14.87 -11.91 27.80
C LYS A 145 15.37 -12.38 29.17
N GLU A 146 15.32 -11.52 30.18
CA GLU A 146 15.72 -11.86 31.57
C GLU A 146 14.87 -13.02 32.15
N THR A 147 13.56 -13.01 31.92
CA THR A 147 12.68 -14.11 32.37
C THR A 147 12.96 -15.40 31.63
N GLN A 148 13.26 -15.33 30.34
CA GLN A 148 13.62 -16.50 29.53
C GLN A 148 14.95 -17.11 29.99
N GLU A 149 15.97 -16.28 30.26
CA GLU A 149 17.28 -16.71 30.77
C GLU A 149 17.15 -17.35 32.17
N ALA A 150 16.38 -16.73 33.07
CA ALA A 150 16.09 -17.29 34.38
C ALA A 150 15.35 -18.64 34.31
N SER A 151 14.43 -18.79 33.37
CA SER A 151 13.71 -20.05 33.13
C SER A 151 14.62 -21.14 32.58
N LYS A 152 15.55 -20.79 31.69
CA LYS A 152 16.57 -21.73 31.16
C LYS A 152 17.53 -22.19 32.27
N ALA A 153 18.03 -21.26 33.09
CA ALA A 153 18.90 -21.57 34.21
C ALA A 153 18.22 -22.53 35.22
N LYS A 154 16.93 -22.28 35.57
CA LYS A 154 16.16 -23.19 36.44
C LYS A 154 16.00 -24.59 35.86
N ARG A 155 15.77 -24.73 34.53
CA ARG A 155 15.66 -26.04 33.87
C ARG A 155 17.02 -26.77 33.88
N GLN A 156 18.10 -26.07 33.67
CA GLN A 156 19.45 -26.65 33.67
C GLN A 156 19.80 -27.21 35.03
N VAL A 157 19.56 -26.45 36.10
CA VAL A 157 19.76 -26.93 37.50
C VAL A 157 18.91 -28.16 37.79
N GLN A 158 17.66 -28.20 37.31
CA GLN A 158 16.77 -29.35 37.53
C GLN A 158 17.23 -30.61 36.79
N VAL A 159 17.85 -30.49 35.61
CA VAL A 159 18.45 -31.61 34.87
C VAL A 159 19.71 -32.13 35.60
N GLU A 160 20.56 -31.26 36.11
CA GLU A 160 21.77 -31.61 36.83
C GLU A 160 21.49 -32.27 38.19
N CYS A 161 20.36 -31.93 38.82
CA CYS A 161 19.91 -32.53 40.09
C CYS A 161 19.15 -33.86 39.94
N MET A 162 18.91 -34.34 38.71
CA MET A 162 18.30 -35.67 38.56
C MET A 162 19.35 -36.76 38.91
N PRO A 163 19.12 -37.56 39.99
CA PRO A 163 20.04 -38.63 40.33
C PRO A 163 20.05 -39.67 39.20
N SER A 164 21.21 -39.99 38.69
CA SER A 164 21.44 -41.02 37.66
C SER A 164 21.25 -42.45 38.19
N ASN A 165 20.27 -42.66 39.06
CA ASN A 165 19.94 -43.95 39.62
C ASN A 165 18.73 -44.57 38.90
N HIS A 166 18.95 -45.02 37.67
CA HIS A 166 18.20 -46.11 37.10
C HIS A 166 19.10 -47.31 36.91
N PRO A 167 19.10 -48.29 37.83
CA PRO A 167 19.72 -49.60 37.57
C PRO A 167 18.90 -50.25 36.44
N LEU A 168 19.55 -50.42 35.30
CA LEU A 168 19.05 -51.27 34.23
C LEU A 168 18.91 -52.67 34.78
N ARG A 169 17.70 -53.07 35.16
CA ARG A 169 17.36 -54.47 35.40
C ARG A 169 17.43 -55.19 34.06
N PHE A 170 18.57 -55.78 33.79
CA PHE A 170 18.63 -56.81 32.76
C PHE A 170 17.80 -58.01 33.22
N PHE A 171 16.65 -58.22 32.64
CA PHE A 171 15.97 -59.48 32.66
C PHE A 171 16.70 -60.44 31.72
N THR A 172 17.50 -61.31 32.27
CA THR A 172 17.98 -62.52 31.58
C THR A 172 16.85 -63.55 31.65
N PHE A 173 16.41 -64.02 30.50
CA PHE A 173 15.64 -65.25 30.34
C PHE A 173 16.64 -66.40 30.12
#